data_5fe5ac86a8dde35c8660b4ac3a7e6526
#
_entry.id   5fe5ac86a8dde35c8660b4ac3a7e6526
#
_cell.length_a   1.000
_cell.length_b   1.000
_cell.length_c   1.000
_cell.angle_alpha   90.00
_cell.angle_beta   90.00
_cell.angle_gamma   90.00
#
_symmetry.space_group_name_H-M   'P 1'
#
loop_
_entity.id
_entity.type
_entity.pdbx_description
1 polymer ?
#
loop_
_entity_poly.entity_id
_entity_poly.type
_entity_poly.pdbx_seq_one_letter_code
_entity_poly.pdbx_strand_id
1 'polypeptide(L)'
;LETTGMPPTRAEISKELGFRSPNAAEEHLKALAKKGVIEIVSGASRGIRLLLEDNHAEEEPGLPLIGRVAAGEPILAEQHIEGTYHVDPNMFKPQADFLLKVYGQSMKDIGILDGDLLAVHSTKDVRNGQVVVARIEDEVTVKRLERKGSMIYLHAENEEFAPIVVDLTQRPHFEIEG
;
A
#
# COMPACT_ATOMS: atom_id res chain seq x y z
N LEU A 1 29.70 -3.94 0.09
CA LEU A 1 29.27 -3.03 1.16
C LEU A 1 28.71 -3.78 2.37
N GLU A 2 28.00 -4.88 2.14
CA GLU A 2 27.28 -5.63 3.20
C GLU A 2 28.20 -6.21 4.31
N THR A 3 29.44 -6.54 4.00
CA THR A 3 30.35 -7.18 4.97
C THR A 3 31.27 -6.21 5.73
N THR A 4 31.58 -5.03 5.22
CA THR A 4 32.54 -4.10 5.81
C THR A 4 32.03 -2.68 6.02
N GLY A 5 30.87 -2.33 5.50
CA GLY A 5 30.30 -0.97 5.56
C GLY A 5 31.09 0.11 4.82
N MET A 6 32.19 -0.26 4.15
CA MET A 6 33.05 0.67 3.41
C MET A 6 33.19 0.26 1.95
N PRO A 7 33.35 1.23 1.02
CA PRO A 7 33.59 0.94 -0.40
C PRO A 7 34.86 0.08 -0.57
N PRO A 8 34.85 -0.88 -1.52
CA PRO A 8 36.02 -1.69 -1.78
C PRO A 8 37.13 -0.90 -2.49
N THR A 9 38.38 -1.30 -2.29
CA THR A 9 39.54 -0.82 -3.06
C THR A 9 39.57 -1.50 -4.43
N ARG A 10 40.31 -0.88 -5.39
CA ARG A 10 40.55 -1.50 -6.72
C ARG A 10 41.24 -2.87 -6.63
N ALA A 11 42.09 -3.07 -5.64
CA ALA A 11 42.77 -4.34 -5.41
C ALA A 11 41.82 -5.42 -4.88
N GLU A 12 40.95 -5.06 -3.95
CA GLU A 12 39.88 -5.94 -3.44
C GLU A 12 38.93 -6.36 -4.56
N ILE A 13 38.49 -5.40 -5.39
CA ILE A 13 37.63 -5.67 -6.58
C ILE A 13 38.35 -6.61 -7.56
N SER A 14 39.62 -6.35 -7.87
CA SER A 14 40.40 -7.21 -8.76
C SER A 14 40.48 -8.65 -8.25
N LYS A 15 40.74 -8.81 -6.95
CA LYS A 15 40.84 -10.12 -6.31
C LYS A 15 39.53 -10.87 -6.31
N GLU A 16 38.44 -10.19 -5.94
CA GLU A 16 37.11 -10.80 -5.81
C GLU A 16 36.51 -11.20 -7.17
N LEU A 17 36.72 -10.35 -8.19
CA LEU A 17 36.17 -10.58 -9.52
C LEU A 17 37.14 -11.30 -10.48
N GLY A 18 38.30 -11.72 -9.98
CA GLY A 18 39.29 -12.49 -10.76
C GLY A 18 39.96 -11.71 -11.88
N PHE A 19 40.04 -10.37 -11.79
CA PHE A 19 40.74 -9.57 -12.79
C PHE A 19 42.27 -9.79 -12.72
N ARG A 20 42.94 -9.76 -13.86
CA ARG A 20 44.38 -9.98 -13.96
C ARG A 20 45.23 -8.91 -13.28
N SER A 21 44.69 -7.73 -13.03
CA SER A 21 45.38 -6.63 -12.38
C SER A 21 44.38 -5.57 -11.84
N PRO A 22 44.81 -4.73 -10.87
CA PRO A 22 44.03 -3.59 -10.41
C PRO A 22 43.70 -2.59 -11.52
N ASN A 23 44.55 -2.47 -12.55
CA ASN A 23 44.28 -1.60 -13.73
C ASN A 23 43.11 -2.10 -14.55
N ALA A 24 42.91 -3.42 -14.68
CA ALA A 24 41.76 -3.96 -15.35
C ALA A 24 40.46 -3.62 -14.60
N ALA A 25 40.47 -3.68 -13.28
CA ALA A 25 39.35 -3.22 -12.46
C ALA A 25 39.06 -1.71 -12.66
N GLU A 26 40.15 -0.89 -12.77
CA GLU A 26 39.99 0.56 -12.98
C GLU A 26 39.31 0.91 -14.30
N GLU A 27 39.64 0.19 -15.39
CA GLU A 27 38.98 0.40 -16.68
C GLU A 27 37.46 0.08 -16.62
N HIS A 28 37.08 -0.98 -15.91
CA HIS A 28 35.66 -1.28 -15.69
C HIS A 28 34.98 -0.22 -14.81
N LEU A 29 35.66 0.26 -13.76
CA LEU A 29 35.14 1.33 -12.92
C LEU A 29 34.96 2.64 -13.69
N LYS A 30 35.90 3.01 -14.56
CA LYS A 30 35.76 4.19 -15.45
C LYS A 30 34.56 4.03 -16.39
N ALA A 31 34.33 2.82 -16.92
CA ALA A 31 33.17 2.56 -17.76
C ALA A 31 31.85 2.71 -17.01
N LEU A 32 31.79 2.24 -15.76
CA LEU A 32 30.63 2.40 -14.88
C LEU A 32 30.41 3.88 -14.49
N ALA A 33 31.49 4.61 -14.22
CA ALA A 33 31.40 6.03 -13.96
C ALA A 33 30.89 6.83 -15.17
N LYS A 34 31.36 6.48 -16.38
CA LYS A 34 30.85 7.08 -17.62
C LYS A 34 29.36 6.78 -17.87
N LYS A 35 28.86 5.67 -17.38
CA LYS A 35 27.44 5.29 -17.45
C LYS A 35 26.61 5.91 -16.30
N GLY A 36 27.22 6.67 -15.40
CA GLY A 36 26.52 7.29 -14.29
C GLY A 36 26.12 6.35 -13.15
N VAL A 37 26.67 5.12 -13.12
CA VAL A 37 26.36 4.10 -12.10
C VAL A 37 27.17 4.32 -10.82
N ILE A 38 28.39 4.85 -10.96
CA ILE A 38 29.29 5.15 -9.83
C ILE A 38 29.96 6.51 -10.02
N GLU A 39 30.38 7.11 -8.90
CA GLU A 39 31.31 8.24 -8.87
C GLU A 39 32.68 7.76 -8.37
N ILE A 40 33.76 8.22 -9.01
CA ILE A 40 35.12 7.95 -8.58
C ILE A 40 35.71 9.22 -7.99
N VAL A 41 35.88 9.24 -6.66
CA VAL A 41 36.53 10.36 -5.96
C VAL A 41 38.04 10.26 -6.11
N SER A 42 38.64 11.23 -6.80
CA SER A 42 40.08 11.28 -7.02
C SER A 42 40.88 11.43 -5.71
N GLY A 43 41.97 10.68 -5.57
CA GLY A 43 42.84 10.75 -4.41
C GLY A 43 42.42 9.90 -3.20
N ALA A 44 41.29 9.23 -3.25
CA ALA A 44 40.82 8.33 -2.19
C ALA A 44 41.03 6.86 -2.57
N SER A 45 41.69 6.07 -1.70
CA SER A 45 41.89 4.64 -1.94
C SER A 45 40.57 3.82 -1.97
N ARG A 46 39.54 4.32 -1.27
CA ARG A 46 38.15 3.78 -1.22
C ARG A 46 37.16 4.77 -1.79
N GLY A 47 37.54 5.56 -2.80
CA GLY A 47 36.77 6.64 -3.37
C GLY A 47 35.77 6.16 -4.45
N ILE A 48 35.10 5.04 -4.25
CA ILE A 48 34.03 4.59 -5.15
C ILE A 48 32.71 4.82 -4.43
N ARG A 49 31.87 5.67 -5.00
CA ARG A 49 30.51 5.92 -4.53
C ARG A 49 29.54 5.38 -5.56
N LEU A 50 28.60 4.57 -5.15
CA LEU A 50 27.47 4.20 -6.01
C LEU A 50 26.64 5.46 -6.26
N LEU A 51 26.51 5.83 -7.53
CA LEU A 51 25.51 6.77 -8.03
C LEU A 51 24.29 5.98 -8.54
N LEU A 52 24.15 4.71 -8.10
CA LEU A 52 22.80 4.28 -8.01
C LEU A 52 22.13 5.43 -7.27
N GLU A 53 21.35 6.26 -7.98
CA GLU A 53 20.19 6.74 -7.32
C GLU A 53 19.76 5.53 -6.50
N ASP A 54 19.77 5.65 -5.16
CA ASP A 54 18.76 4.95 -4.45
C ASP A 54 17.49 5.31 -5.27
N ASN A 55 17.16 4.45 -6.18
CA ASN A 55 15.82 4.08 -6.47
C ASN A 55 15.42 3.28 -5.19
N HIS A 56 15.40 3.98 -4.08
CA HIS A 56 14.15 4.48 -3.54
C HIS A 56 13.48 5.18 -4.73
N ALA A 57 13.01 4.44 -5.70
CA ALA A 57 11.72 4.63 -6.28
C ALA A 57 10.95 5.06 -5.05
N GLU A 58 10.71 6.40 -4.90
CA GLU A 58 9.80 6.89 -3.87
C GLU A 58 8.82 5.77 -3.83
N GLU A 59 8.90 4.93 -2.74
CA GLU A 59 8.19 3.65 -2.75
C GLU A 59 6.81 4.12 -3.06
N GLU A 60 6.39 3.92 -4.33
CA GLU A 60 5.19 4.58 -4.82
C GLU A 60 4.22 4.21 -3.76
N PRO A 61 3.70 5.19 -2.98
CA PRO A 61 3.10 4.91 -1.71
C PRO A 61 2.01 3.89 -1.98
N GLY A 62 2.37 2.63 -1.75
CA GLY A 62 1.49 1.51 -2.06
C GLY A 62 0.22 1.69 -1.24
N LEU A 63 -0.87 1.12 -1.67
CA LEU A 63 -2.10 1.15 -0.89
C LEU A 63 -1.96 0.22 0.32
N PRO A 64 -2.16 0.70 1.56
CA PRO A 64 -2.17 -0.16 2.73
C PRO A 64 -3.34 -1.14 2.63
N LEU A 65 -3.08 -2.40 2.90
CA LEU A 65 -4.10 -3.43 3.02
C LEU A 65 -4.63 -3.44 4.44
N ILE A 66 -5.91 -3.13 4.58
CA ILE A 66 -6.63 -3.20 5.84
C ILE A 66 -7.29 -4.57 5.95
N GLY A 67 -6.95 -5.27 7.03
CA GLY A 67 -7.55 -6.54 7.40
C GLY A 67 -8.73 -6.37 8.35
N ARG A 68 -8.64 -7.01 9.52
CA ARG A 68 -9.66 -6.86 10.56
C ARG A 68 -9.47 -5.58 11.34
N VAL A 69 -10.53 -4.81 11.47
CA VAL A 69 -10.52 -3.54 12.21
C VAL A 69 -10.93 -3.79 13.66
N ALA A 70 -10.15 -3.29 14.61
CA ALA A 70 -10.47 -3.36 16.02
C ALA A 70 -11.41 -2.20 16.44
N ALA A 71 -12.14 -2.43 17.53
CA ALA A 71 -13.09 -1.49 18.10
C ALA A 71 -12.44 -0.16 18.50
N GLY A 72 -13.12 0.94 18.19
CA GLY A 72 -12.75 2.28 18.67
C GLY A 72 -11.53 2.93 18.02
N GLU A 73 -10.88 2.25 17.09
CA GLU A 73 -9.69 2.75 16.40
C GLU A 73 -10.01 3.21 14.97
N PRO A 74 -9.29 4.20 14.42
CA PRO A 74 -9.43 4.58 13.01
C PRO A 74 -9.12 3.40 12.08
N ILE A 75 -9.79 3.34 10.93
CA ILE A 75 -9.59 2.23 9.98
C ILE A 75 -8.14 2.11 9.50
N LEU A 76 -7.44 3.23 9.36
CA LEU A 76 -6.03 3.30 8.94
C LEU A 76 -5.04 3.23 10.12
N ALA A 77 -5.46 2.78 11.31
CA ALA A 77 -4.53 2.55 12.41
C ALA A 77 -3.51 1.45 12.02
N GLU A 78 -2.24 1.62 12.42
CA GLU A 78 -1.13 0.72 12.05
C GLU A 78 -1.44 -0.75 12.35
N GLN A 79 -2.13 -1.02 13.43
CA GLN A 79 -2.51 -2.38 13.85
C GLN A 79 -3.50 -3.08 12.92
N HIS A 80 -4.20 -2.33 12.05
CA HIS A 80 -5.12 -2.89 11.06
C HIS A 80 -4.45 -3.15 9.71
N ILE A 81 -3.23 -2.66 9.52
CA ILE A 81 -2.49 -2.80 8.27
C ILE A 81 -1.81 -4.18 8.25
N GLU A 82 -2.29 -5.06 7.37
CA GLU A 82 -1.71 -6.39 7.15
C GLU A 82 -0.48 -6.35 6.21
N GLY A 83 -0.34 -5.26 5.45
CA GLY A 83 0.75 -5.07 4.48
C GLY A 83 0.50 -3.88 3.57
N THR A 84 1.37 -3.69 2.59
CA THR A 84 1.25 -2.64 1.58
C THR A 84 1.33 -3.27 0.19
N TYR A 85 0.40 -2.90 -0.68
CA TYR A 85 0.40 -3.33 -2.07
C TYR A 85 0.89 -2.19 -2.95
N HIS A 86 1.94 -2.42 -3.72
CA HIS A 86 2.49 -1.47 -4.69
C HIS A 86 1.60 -1.45 -5.94
N VAL A 87 0.52 -0.70 -5.83
CA VAL A 87 -0.45 -0.44 -6.91
C VAL A 87 -0.54 1.07 -7.05
N ASP A 88 -0.46 1.58 -8.27
CA ASP A 88 -0.66 3.01 -8.53
C ASP A 88 -2.09 3.42 -8.13
N PRO A 89 -2.26 4.26 -7.09
CA PRO A 89 -3.58 4.71 -6.64
C PRO A 89 -4.36 5.44 -7.72
N ASN A 90 -3.67 6.03 -8.71
CA ASN A 90 -4.28 6.75 -9.83
C ASN A 90 -4.97 5.83 -10.86
N MET A 91 -4.77 4.50 -10.76
CA MET A 91 -5.55 3.54 -11.56
C MET A 91 -7.03 3.57 -11.22
N PHE A 92 -7.38 4.03 -10.02
CA PHE A 92 -8.76 4.12 -9.53
C PHE A 92 -9.31 5.54 -9.68
N LYS A 93 -10.62 5.64 -9.95
CA LYS A 93 -11.34 6.92 -10.07
C LYS A 93 -12.64 6.85 -9.25
N PRO A 94 -12.71 7.58 -8.12
CA PRO A 94 -11.66 8.42 -7.51
C PRO A 94 -10.42 7.64 -7.11
N GLN A 95 -9.31 8.34 -6.81
CA GLN A 95 -8.07 7.72 -6.33
C GLN A 95 -8.36 6.91 -5.05
N ALA A 96 -7.79 5.71 -4.96
CA ALA A 96 -7.92 4.88 -3.78
C ALA A 96 -6.95 5.33 -2.68
N ASP A 97 -7.38 5.23 -1.42
CA ASP A 97 -6.60 5.56 -0.24
C ASP A 97 -6.11 4.31 0.49
N PHE A 98 -6.86 3.21 0.39
CA PHE A 98 -6.49 1.91 0.97
C PHE A 98 -7.16 0.74 0.25
N LEU A 99 -6.67 -0.45 0.51
CA LEU A 99 -7.31 -1.71 0.14
C LEU A 99 -7.98 -2.32 1.38
N LEU A 100 -9.21 -2.82 1.20
CA LEU A 100 -9.94 -3.53 2.24
C LEU A 100 -10.13 -4.99 1.82
N LYS A 101 -9.75 -5.92 2.69
CA LYS A 101 -10.00 -7.33 2.47
C LYS A 101 -11.44 -7.68 2.80
N VAL A 102 -12.10 -8.32 1.86
CA VAL A 102 -13.51 -8.74 2.00
C VAL A 102 -13.58 -10.04 2.80
N TYR A 103 -14.52 -10.08 3.73
CA TYR A 103 -14.88 -11.29 4.48
C TYR A 103 -16.36 -11.60 4.31
N GLY A 104 -16.66 -12.85 3.96
CA GLY A 104 -18.02 -13.34 3.80
C GLY A 104 -18.61 -13.10 2.40
N GLN A 105 -19.89 -13.39 2.26
CA GLN A 105 -20.58 -13.48 0.96
C GLN A 105 -21.75 -12.50 0.82
N SER A 106 -21.83 -11.49 1.67
CA SER A 106 -22.98 -10.57 1.69
C SER A 106 -23.13 -9.70 0.43
N MET A 107 -22.09 -9.64 -0.42
CA MET A 107 -22.06 -8.81 -1.63
C MET A 107 -21.79 -9.64 -2.90
N LYS A 108 -22.02 -10.96 -2.85
CA LYS A 108 -21.67 -11.91 -3.92
C LYS A 108 -22.40 -11.65 -5.23
N ASP A 109 -23.65 -11.17 -5.17
CA ASP A 109 -24.49 -11.04 -6.37
C ASP A 109 -24.07 -9.87 -7.28
N ILE A 110 -23.21 -8.98 -6.77
CA ILE A 110 -22.53 -7.95 -7.58
C ILE A 110 -21.04 -8.26 -7.85
N GLY A 111 -20.61 -9.50 -7.58
CA GLY A 111 -19.28 -9.97 -7.89
C GLY A 111 -18.22 -9.63 -6.85
N ILE A 112 -18.59 -9.17 -5.64
CA ILE A 112 -17.66 -8.98 -4.52
C ILE A 112 -17.68 -10.25 -3.67
N LEU A 113 -16.57 -10.99 -3.69
CA LEU A 113 -16.44 -12.32 -3.10
C LEU A 113 -15.55 -12.32 -1.86
N ASP A 114 -15.69 -13.37 -1.06
CA ASP A 114 -14.81 -13.59 0.09
C ASP A 114 -13.34 -13.68 -0.35
N GLY A 115 -12.47 -12.93 0.33
CA GLY A 115 -11.04 -12.85 0.00
C GLY A 115 -10.66 -11.76 -1.02
N ASP A 116 -11.62 -11.11 -1.66
CA ASP A 116 -11.34 -10.00 -2.57
C ASP A 116 -10.68 -8.81 -1.87
N LEU A 117 -9.97 -7.99 -2.64
CA LEU A 117 -9.41 -6.72 -2.21
C LEU A 117 -10.18 -5.58 -2.88
N LEU A 118 -10.83 -4.76 -2.08
CA LEU A 118 -11.53 -3.57 -2.55
C LEU A 118 -10.64 -2.34 -2.46
N ALA A 119 -10.48 -1.63 -3.57
CA ALA A 119 -9.87 -0.31 -3.58
C ALA A 119 -10.89 0.72 -3.05
N VAL A 120 -10.59 1.35 -1.94
CA VAL A 120 -11.50 2.24 -1.22
C VAL A 120 -10.98 3.66 -1.28
N HIS A 121 -11.86 4.59 -1.67
CA HIS A 121 -11.64 6.02 -1.55
C HIS A 121 -12.24 6.51 -0.25
N SER A 122 -11.41 7.05 0.64
CA SER A 122 -11.81 7.53 1.96
C SER A 122 -12.64 8.81 1.82
N THR A 123 -13.94 8.71 2.05
CA THR A 123 -14.87 9.84 1.94
C THR A 123 -16.12 9.62 2.80
N LYS A 124 -16.66 10.72 3.31
CA LYS A 124 -17.97 10.74 3.99
C LYS A 124 -19.10 11.26 3.08
N ASP A 125 -18.75 11.78 1.90
CA ASP A 125 -19.72 12.27 0.90
C ASP A 125 -20.17 11.13 -0.01
N VAL A 126 -21.22 10.44 0.42
CA VAL A 126 -21.78 9.29 -0.26
C VAL A 126 -23.26 9.50 -0.59
N ARG A 127 -23.75 8.83 -1.64
CA ARG A 127 -25.12 8.92 -2.15
C ARG A 127 -25.83 7.58 -2.02
N ASN A 128 -27.16 7.64 -1.92
CA ASN A 128 -27.99 6.44 -1.97
C ASN A 128 -27.70 5.61 -3.21
N GLY A 129 -27.61 4.31 -3.01
CA GLY A 129 -27.32 3.33 -4.05
C GLY A 129 -25.83 3.03 -4.25
N GLN A 130 -24.91 3.78 -3.64
CA GLN A 130 -23.49 3.45 -3.67
C GLN A 130 -23.17 2.28 -2.74
N VAL A 131 -22.18 1.47 -3.14
CA VAL A 131 -21.54 0.50 -2.27
C VAL A 131 -20.53 1.26 -1.43
N VAL A 132 -20.62 1.09 -0.12
CA VAL A 132 -19.81 1.82 0.86
C VAL A 132 -19.14 0.86 1.84
N VAL A 133 -18.04 1.31 2.40
CA VAL A 133 -17.44 0.75 3.60
C VAL A 133 -18.01 1.53 4.78
N ALA A 134 -18.75 0.86 5.63
CA ALA A 134 -19.36 1.45 6.83
C ALA A 134 -18.86 0.76 8.08
N ARG A 135 -18.65 1.55 9.13
CA ARG A 135 -18.39 1.06 10.48
C ARG A 135 -19.63 1.24 11.32
N ILE A 136 -20.02 0.17 12.01
CA ILE A 136 -21.14 0.14 12.96
C ILE A 136 -20.60 -0.43 14.25
N GLU A 137 -20.61 0.39 15.32
CA GLU A 137 -19.94 0.07 16.57
C GLU A 137 -18.47 -0.34 16.27
N ASP A 138 -18.15 -1.60 16.40
CA ASP A 138 -16.80 -2.17 16.28
C ASP A 138 -16.61 -2.99 14.98
N GLU A 139 -17.61 -3.03 14.11
CA GLU A 139 -17.57 -3.85 12.91
C GLU A 139 -17.53 -3.01 11.63
N VAL A 140 -16.60 -3.35 10.74
CA VAL A 140 -16.54 -2.79 9.39
C VAL A 140 -17.25 -3.73 8.43
N THR A 141 -18.10 -3.16 7.59
CA THR A 141 -18.90 -3.92 6.61
C THR A 141 -18.98 -3.20 5.27
N VAL A 142 -19.12 -3.97 4.19
CA VAL A 142 -19.37 -3.47 2.83
C VAL A 142 -20.81 -3.73 2.48
N LYS A 143 -21.55 -2.68 2.16
CA LYS A 143 -23.00 -2.75 1.86
C LYS A 143 -23.41 -1.66 0.89
N ARG A 144 -24.59 -1.81 0.29
CA ARG A 144 -25.23 -0.74 -0.48
C ARG A 144 -25.99 0.18 0.46
N LEU A 145 -25.67 1.46 0.38
CA LEU A 145 -26.26 2.50 1.23
C LEU A 145 -27.63 2.95 0.72
N GLU A 146 -28.60 3.00 1.62
CA GLU A 146 -29.83 3.76 1.45
C GLU A 146 -30.11 4.59 2.71
N ARG A 147 -30.27 5.92 2.54
CA ARG A 147 -30.59 6.83 3.63
C ARG A 147 -32.01 7.39 3.45
N LYS A 148 -32.84 7.26 4.48
CA LYS A 148 -34.20 7.81 4.56
C LYS A 148 -34.34 8.64 5.84
N GLY A 149 -34.13 9.93 5.74
CA GLY A 149 -34.15 10.82 6.92
C GLY A 149 -33.04 10.46 7.91
N SER A 150 -33.42 10.08 9.15
CA SER A 150 -32.51 9.63 10.20
C SER A 150 -32.18 8.13 10.12
N MET A 151 -32.83 7.38 9.24
CA MET A 151 -32.61 5.95 9.10
C MET A 151 -31.61 5.66 8.00
N ILE A 152 -30.65 4.82 8.31
CA ILE A 152 -29.67 4.25 7.37
C ILE A 152 -30.01 2.77 7.19
N TYR A 153 -30.13 2.34 5.94
CA TYR A 153 -30.25 0.96 5.56
C TYR A 153 -29.01 0.55 4.79
N LEU A 154 -28.34 -0.47 5.27
CA LEU A 154 -27.17 -1.06 4.62
C LEU A 154 -27.57 -2.41 4.05
N HIS A 155 -27.87 -2.40 2.75
CA HIS A 155 -28.35 -3.57 2.03
C HIS A 155 -27.19 -4.49 1.62
N ALA A 156 -27.38 -5.77 1.84
CA ALA A 156 -26.53 -6.79 1.23
C ALA A 156 -26.92 -6.96 -0.26
N GLU A 157 -25.98 -7.39 -1.05
CA GLU A 157 -26.19 -7.91 -2.41
C GLU A 157 -26.11 -9.44 -2.37
N ASN A 158 -26.98 -10.01 -1.54
CA ASN A 158 -27.21 -11.44 -1.36
C ASN A 158 -28.50 -11.59 -0.56
N GLU A 159 -29.48 -12.30 -1.12
CA GLU A 159 -30.81 -12.48 -0.54
C GLU A 159 -30.80 -13.21 0.82
N GLU A 160 -29.73 -13.94 1.13
CA GLU A 160 -29.57 -14.63 2.42
C GLU A 160 -29.32 -13.68 3.60
N PHE A 161 -29.04 -12.40 3.32
CA PHE A 161 -28.68 -11.40 4.34
C PHE A 161 -29.75 -10.30 4.42
N ALA A 162 -30.32 -10.12 5.59
CA ALA A 162 -31.22 -9.01 5.86
C ALA A 162 -30.44 -7.67 5.88
N PRO A 163 -31.07 -6.54 5.50
CA PRO A 163 -30.48 -5.22 5.65
C PRO A 163 -30.14 -4.91 7.12
N ILE A 164 -29.00 -4.26 7.34
CA ILE A 164 -28.67 -3.68 8.65
C ILE A 164 -29.32 -2.31 8.73
N VAL A 165 -30.09 -2.05 9.79
CA VAL A 165 -30.81 -0.79 9.99
C VAL A 165 -30.18 -0.02 11.12
N VAL A 166 -29.78 1.23 10.87
CA VAL A 166 -29.16 2.12 11.84
C VAL A 166 -30.03 3.36 12.01
N ASP A 167 -30.50 3.61 13.23
CA ASP A 167 -31.25 4.82 13.58
C ASP A 167 -30.30 5.87 14.17
N LEU A 168 -30.00 6.90 13.40
CA LEU A 168 -29.10 7.97 13.81
C LEU A 168 -29.61 8.80 14.99
N THR A 169 -30.92 8.74 15.32
CA THR A 169 -31.49 9.46 16.49
C THR A 169 -31.01 8.85 17.81
N GLN A 170 -30.67 7.59 17.81
CA GLN A 170 -30.17 6.86 19.00
C GLN A 170 -28.66 7.09 19.23
N ARG A 171 -28.01 7.91 18.39
CA ARG A 171 -26.57 8.21 18.43
C ARG A 171 -25.70 6.95 18.43
N PRO A 172 -25.91 6.01 17.51
CA PRO A 172 -25.06 4.85 17.38
C PRO A 172 -23.66 5.28 16.92
N HIS A 173 -22.65 4.49 17.23
CA HIS A 173 -21.34 4.63 16.61
C HIS A 173 -21.44 4.14 15.18
N PHE A 174 -21.82 5.05 14.27
CA PHE A 174 -21.94 4.78 12.84
C PHE A 174 -21.11 5.77 12.04
N GLU A 175 -20.25 5.26 11.18
CA GLU A 175 -19.40 6.08 10.33
C GLU A 175 -19.27 5.46 8.93
N ILE A 176 -19.22 6.31 7.89
CA ILE A 176 -18.81 5.91 6.55
C ILE A 176 -17.32 6.13 6.45
N GLU A 177 -16.60 5.09 6.03
CA GLU A 177 -15.15 5.10 5.86
C GLU A 177 -14.74 5.38 4.40
N GLY A 178 -15.62 4.97 3.44
CA GLY A 178 -15.36 5.18 2.02
C GLY A 178 -16.43 4.61 1.11
#